data_2dc0f670f7e26f87a4c03c170161daec
#
_entry.id   2dc0f670f7e26f87a4c03c170161daec
#
_cell.length_a   1.000
_cell.length_b   1.000
_cell.length_c   1.000
_cell.angle_alpha   90.00
_cell.angle_beta   90.00
_cell.angle_gamma   90.00
#
_symmetry.space_group_name_H-M   'P 1'
#
loop_
_entity.id
_entity.type
_entity.pdbx_description
1 polymer ?
#
loop_
_entity_poly.entity_id
_entity_poly.type
_entity_poly.pdbx_seq_one_letter_code
_entity_poly.pdbx_strand_id
1 'polypeptide(L)'
;MKNSIRLILLIFLVFTYAISQVSVPYRNVMYYGEWSIYAGQHNFYPSKMNAKLITHLNFAFLDMDKNGDLVLCDEYADFQITTLPELDGINYGAPYAGVLGAIAILRIKNPHLKIGISVGGWTRSGDFPAVAASETTRRNFAKNIVKFIGYLGYDFVDIDWEYPTAQRAPDPSGSGVDIDEGCPGTPEDTEHFTLLLQAIRDELDALGKQNNKYYELSVAMSASPAMMAKIEYDKVMKIVDFANMMTYDLNGAWNAYTAHHTALYTNPAYDSAKMLEAQYSVDACINYLETTYGNRIDYSKIVIGVAPYTRGWGGVLSDGLDSNNPGLYATATPNSIRAPDGTTSGTFGFWQLSELKQQYGLSDYYDETAQAAYYYNPTGGYFFTCDNEKSVAAKGNYVKQKGLGGLIAWMASLDAENIITTAMFNSLYGQGYVFPDRDLIFTNVKSSATIKANDFGYDITINNLETKEESNTALKDAELFKKSILFMKLYIKSKSGAKFSAGSMSGTVTNENGYGVVDPSSNYDAKNVAPGGSYSFTVRVDNTPSIDDIESITMTQRILQSLSEIKKQVIYPQ
;
A
#
# COMPACT_ATOMS: atom_id res chain seq x y z
N MET A 1 67.07 -28.94 17.93
CA MET A 1 65.67 -29.33 17.98
C MET A 1 64.88 -28.04 17.94
N LYS A 2 64.37 -27.68 16.77
CA LYS A 2 63.50 -26.46 16.55
C LYS A 2 62.08 -26.91 16.33
N ASN A 3 61.19 -26.61 17.29
CA ASN A 3 59.78 -26.85 17.16
C ASN A 3 59.16 -25.66 16.40
N SER A 4 58.70 -25.91 15.19
CA SER A 4 57.91 -24.97 14.41
C SER A 4 56.42 -25.16 14.73
N ILE A 5 55.83 -24.21 15.42
CA ILE A 5 54.38 -24.12 15.63
C ILE A 5 53.78 -23.52 14.35
N ARG A 6 53.04 -24.33 13.61
CA ARG A 6 52.20 -23.84 12.49
C ARG A 6 50.91 -23.28 13.06
N LEU A 7 50.75 -21.97 12.99
CA LEU A 7 49.51 -21.26 13.28
C LEU A 7 48.59 -21.42 12.07
N ILE A 8 47.51 -22.20 12.22
CA ILE A 8 46.48 -22.30 11.20
C ILE A 8 45.50 -21.12 11.43
N LEU A 9 45.61 -20.14 10.55
CA LEU A 9 44.65 -19.03 10.50
C LEU A 9 43.37 -19.52 9.80
N LEU A 10 42.31 -19.78 10.55
CA LEU A 10 40.96 -20.03 10.01
C LEU A 10 40.36 -18.68 9.63
N ILE A 11 40.39 -18.36 8.35
CA ILE A 11 39.66 -17.21 7.80
C ILE A 11 38.19 -17.64 7.67
N PHE A 12 37.32 -17.18 8.57
CA PHE A 12 35.88 -17.21 8.38
C PHE A 12 35.52 -16.16 7.34
N LEU A 13 35.33 -16.57 6.09
CA LEU A 13 34.67 -15.77 5.07
C LEU A 13 33.16 -15.70 5.45
N VAL A 14 32.77 -14.62 6.11
CA VAL A 14 31.38 -14.26 6.24
C VAL A 14 30.93 -13.76 4.87
N PHE A 15 30.31 -14.63 4.08
CA PHE A 15 29.56 -14.20 2.91
C PHE A 15 28.31 -13.46 3.41
N THR A 16 28.39 -12.15 3.53
CA THR A 16 27.20 -11.31 3.54
C THR A 16 26.62 -11.38 2.14
N TYR A 17 25.61 -12.20 1.96
CA TYR A 17 24.73 -12.08 0.80
C TYR A 17 24.03 -10.73 0.92
N ALA A 18 24.58 -9.71 0.28
CA ALA A 18 23.84 -8.50 0.00
C ALA A 18 22.73 -8.92 -0.99
N ILE A 19 21.50 -9.06 -0.50
CA ILE A 19 20.35 -9.15 -1.38
C ILE A 19 20.37 -7.83 -2.14
N SER A 20 20.71 -7.88 -3.43
CA SER A 20 20.67 -6.73 -4.31
C SER A 20 19.19 -6.34 -4.44
N GLN A 21 18.74 -5.44 -3.56
CA GLN A 21 17.48 -4.76 -3.83
C GLN A 21 17.67 -3.99 -5.13
N VAL A 22 16.80 -4.25 -6.09
CA VAL A 22 16.72 -3.41 -7.29
C VAL A 22 16.35 -2.01 -6.82
N SER A 23 17.36 -1.15 -6.73
CA SER A 23 17.18 0.23 -6.27
C SER A 23 16.65 1.06 -7.42
N VAL A 24 15.48 1.62 -7.26
CA VAL A 24 14.98 2.69 -8.14
C VAL A 24 15.52 4.03 -7.66
N PRO A 25 15.84 4.98 -8.57
CA PRO A 25 16.45 6.26 -8.19
C PRO A 25 15.53 7.14 -7.34
N TYR A 26 14.23 7.00 -7.51
CA TYR A 26 13.19 7.74 -6.78
C TYR A 26 12.04 6.82 -6.40
N ARG A 27 11.22 7.24 -5.44
CA ARG A 27 9.93 6.64 -5.14
C ARG A 27 8.82 7.42 -5.84
N ASN A 28 7.91 6.72 -6.48
CA ASN A 28 6.63 7.25 -6.96
C ASN A 28 5.54 6.50 -6.19
N VAL A 29 5.09 7.11 -5.10
CA VAL A 29 4.21 6.48 -4.10
C VAL A 29 2.77 6.88 -4.36
N MET A 30 1.85 5.94 -4.25
CA MET A 30 0.42 6.15 -4.41
C MET A 30 -0.34 5.55 -3.23
N TYR A 31 -1.29 6.29 -2.67
CA TYR A 31 -2.29 5.72 -1.76
C TYR A 31 -3.50 5.19 -2.54
N TYR A 32 -4.06 4.10 -2.04
CA TYR A 32 -5.31 3.52 -2.52
C TYR A 32 -6.25 3.29 -1.33
N GLY A 33 -7.34 4.05 -1.27
CA GLY A 33 -8.36 3.86 -0.23
C GLY A 33 -9.24 2.66 -0.52
N GLU A 34 -9.52 1.82 0.48
CA GLU A 34 -10.40 0.65 0.37
C GLU A 34 -11.80 1.01 -0.15
N TRP A 35 -12.29 2.20 0.23
CA TRP A 35 -13.58 2.76 -0.20
C TRP A 35 -13.62 3.20 -1.68
N SER A 36 -12.49 3.19 -2.38
CA SER A 36 -12.40 3.59 -3.80
C SER A 36 -13.28 2.73 -4.71
N ILE A 37 -13.64 1.53 -4.29
CA ILE A 37 -14.50 0.61 -5.04
C ILE A 37 -15.96 1.05 -5.11
N TYR A 38 -16.39 1.96 -4.26
CA TYR A 38 -17.78 2.40 -4.17
C TYR A 38 -18.13 3.51 -5.16
N ALA A 39 -19.44 3.65 -5.43
CA ALA A 39 -19.94 4.61 -6.42
C ALA A 39 -19.55 6.07 -6.14
N GLY A 40 -19.46 6.46 -4.85
CA GLY A 40 -19.00 7.80 -4.45
C GLY A 40 -17.57 8.13 -4.87
N GLN A 41 -16.75 7.11 -5.11
CA GLN A 41 -15.39 7.19 -5.63
C GLN A 41 -15.29 6.69 -7.08
N HIS A 42 -16.36 6.81 -7.86
CA HIS A 42 -16.38 6.44 -9.28
C HIS A 42 -16.12 4.95 -9.54
N ASN A 43 -16.36 4.05 -8.56
CA ASN A 43 -16.04 2.61 -8.62
C ASN A 43 -14.61 2.40 -9.12
N PHE A 44 -13.64 3.05 -8.49
CA PHE A 44 -12.24 3.00 -8.90
C PHE A 44 -11.57 1.73 -8.37
N TYR A 45 -11.57 0.69 -9.19
CA TYR A 45 -10.96 -0.62 -8.85
C TYR A 45 -9.44 -0.59 -8.99
N PRO A 46 -8.68 -1.46 -8.29
CA PRO A 46 -7.22 -1.52 -8.39
C PRO A 46 -6.69 -1.61 -9.82
N SER A 47 -7.38 -2.32 -10.73
CA SER A 47 -7.01 -2.43 -12.15
C SER A 47 -7.08 -1.14 -12.96
N LYS A 48 -7.76 -0.12 -12.45
CA LYS A 48 -7.81 1.19 -13.10
C LYS A 48 -6.54 2.01 -12.87
N MET A 49 -5.74 1.65 -11.85
CA MET A 49 -4.42 2.25 -11.68
C MET A 49 -3.45 1.80 -12.76
N ASN A 50 -2.67 2.72 -13.28
CA ASN A 50 -1.53 2.37 -14.12
C ASN A 50 -0.32 1.98 -13.23
N ALA A 51 -0.33 0.74 -12.74
CA ALA A 51 0.69 0.24 -11.83
C ALA A 51 2.12 0.29 -12.40
N LYS A 52 2.27 0.39 -13.73
CA LYS A 52 3.59 0.53 -14.39
C LYS A 52 4.25 1.88 -14.12
N LEU A 53 3.51 2.85 -13.59
CA LEU A 53 3.99 4.20 -13.32
C LEU A 53 4.38 4.41 -11.85
N ILE A 54 4.02 3.50 -10.94
CA ILE A 54 4.22 3.63 -9.50
C ILE A 54 5.20 2.59 -8.96
N THR A 55 5.93 2.95 -7.91
CA THR A 55 6.91 2.08 -7.26
C THR A 55 6.36 1.46 -5.97
N HIS A 56 5.54 2.21 -5.25
CA HIS A 56 4.96 1.83 -3.96
C HIS A 56 3.47 2.13 -3.96
N LEU A 57 2.69 1.20 -3.46
CA LEU A 57 1.25 1.32 -3.26
C LEU A 57 0.94 1.15 -1.78
N ASN A 58 0.44 2.20 -1.14
CA ASN A 58 -0.07 2.18 0.23
C ASN A 58 -1.56 1.85 0.20
N PHE A 59 -1.95 0.69 0.70
CA PHE A 59 -3.35 0.41 0.99
C PHE A 59 -3.79 1.21 2.22
N ALA A 60 -4.85 1.98 2.11
CA ALA A 60 -5.44 2.80 3.16
C ALA A 60 -6.89 2.35 3.42
N PHE A 61 -7.26 2.00 4.64
CA PHE A 61 -6.42 1.91 5.84
C PHE A 61 -6.73 0.65 6.64
N LEU A 62 -5.81 0.29 7.51
CA LEU A 62 -6.16 -0.49 8.70
C LEU A 62 -6.25 0.43 9.90
N ASP A 63 -6.95 -0.06 10.92
CA ASP A 63 -7.06 0.55 12.23
C ASP A 63 -6.50 -0.39 13.31
N MET A 64 -6.46 0.06 14.55
CA MET A 64 -6.08 -0.72 15.72
C MET A 64 -6.88 -0.28 16.93
N ASP A 65 -7.06 -1.19 17.88
CA ASP A 65 -7.59 -0.85 19.19
C ASP A 65 -6.49 -0.41 20.17
N LYS A 66 -6.89 0.04 21.37
CA LYS A 66 -5.97 0.50 22.44
C LYS A 66 -4.97 -0.55 22.93
N ASN A 67 -5.22 -1.81 22.64
CA ASN A 67 -4.31 -2.92 22.98
C ASN A 67 -3.29 -3.18 21.87
N GLY A 68 -3.45 -2.57 20.70
CA GLY A 68 -2.65 -2.81 19.50
C GLY A 68 -3.12 -4.02 18.69
N ASP A 69 -4.37 -4.44 18.85
CA ASP A 69 -4.99 -5.43 18.00
C ASP A 69 -5.53 -4.77 16.72
N LEU A 70 -5.30 -5.40 15.56
CA LEU A 70 -5.70 -4.84 14.27
C LEU A 70 -7.22 -4.87 14.09
N VAL A 71 -7.75 -3.83 13.50
CA VAL A 71 -9.15 -3.67 13.14
C VAL A 71 -9.26 -3.40 11.64
N LEU A 72 -10.16 -4.14 10.97
CA LEU A 72 -10.53 -3.87 9.57
C LEU A 72 -11.49 -2.70 9.54
N CYS A 73 -11.26 -1.78 8.62
CA CYS A 73 -12.14 -0.63 8.46
C CYS A 73 -13.39 -0.98 7.65
N ASP A 74 -13.23 -1.81 6.63
CA ASP A 74 -14.31 -2.37 5.83
C ASP A 74 -14.00 -3.82 5.45
N GLU A 75 -14.41 -4.76 6.30
CA GLU A 75 -14.16 -6.20 6.10
C GLU A 75 -14.70 -6.70 4.74
N TYR A 76 -15.83 -6.13 4.27
CA TYR A 76 -16.39 -6.51 2.99
C TYR A 76 -15.51 -6.06 1.83
N ALA A 77 -15.06 -4.81 1.83
CA ALA A 77 -14.14 -4.31 0.83
C ALA A 77 -12.80 -5.04 0.90
N ASP A 78 -12.26 -5.24 2.10
CA ASP A 78 -10.91 -5.78 2.31
C ASP A 78 -10.77 -7.23 1.85
N PHE A 79 -11.72 -8.12 2.25
CA PHE A 79 -11.58 -9.56 2.11
C PHE A 79 -12.77 -10.30 1.50
N GLN A 80 -13.94 -9.67 1.31
CA GLN A 80 -15.15 -10.43 0.99
C GLN A 80 -15.69 -10.17 -0.42
N ILE A 81 -15.57 -8.95 -0.97
CA ILE A 81 -16.07 -8.64 -2.30
C ILE A 81 -15.36 -9.49 -3.36
N THR A 82 -16.15 -10.14 -4.25
CA THR A 82 -15.64 -11.00 -5.32
C THR A 82 -15.95 -10.49 -6.72
N THR A 83 -16.65 -9.36 -6.81
CA THR A 83 -17.10 -8.78 -8.09
C THR A 83 -16.12 -7.81 -8.72
N LEU A 84 -14.94 -7.63 -8.12
CA LEU A 84 -13.88 -6.81 -8.70
C LEU A 84 -13.36 -7.48 -9.99
N PRO A 85 -13.05 -6.71 -11.05
CA PRO A 85 -12.61 -7.26 -12.35
C PRO A 85 -11.35 -8.12 -12.26
N GLU A 86 -10.50 -7.88 -11.27
CA GLU A 86 -9.27 -8.63 -11.04
C GLU A 86 -9.51 -10.04 -10.50
N LEU A 87 -10.68 -10.28 -9.90
CA LEU A 87 -11.00 -11.47 -9.10
C LEU A 87 -11.77 -12.54 -9.89
N ASP A 88 -11.59 -12.58 -11.22
CA ASP A 88 -12.27 -13.57 -12.05
C ASP A 88 -12.02 -15.00 -11.56
N GLY A 89 -13.11 -15.72 -11.27
CA GLY A 89 -13.09 -17.08 -10.76
C GLY A 89 -12.89 -17.20 -9.23
N ILE A 90 -12.74 -16.12 -8.49
CA ILE A 90 -12.74 -16.11 -7.02
C ILE A 90 -14.20 -16.18 -6.51
N ASN A 91 -14.45 -17.08 -5.55
CA ASN A 91 -15.76 -17.23 -4.94
C ASN A 91 -15.81 -16.54 -3.57
N TYR A 92 -17.01 -16.21 -3.11
CA TYR A 92 -17.22 -15.66 -1.77
C TYR A 92 -16.59 -16.56 -0.68
N GLY A 93 -15.88 -15.94 0.27
CA GLY A 93 -15.17 -16.64 1.35
C GLY A 93 -13.86 -17.32 0.92
N ALA A 94 -13.45 -17.18 -0.34
CA ALA A 94 -12.14 -17.67 -0.77
C ALA A 94 -11.04 -16.70 -0.38
N PRO A 95 -9.84 -17.18 -0.03
CA PRO A 95 -8.64 -16.33 0.05
C PRO A 95 -8.43 -15.55 -1.25
N TYR A 96 -7.80 -14.40 -1.16
CA TYR A 96 -7.60 -13.47 -2.27
C TYR A 96 -8.90 -12.85 -2.83
N ALA A 97 -10.04 -12.92 -2.13
CA ALA A 97 -11.15 -12.02 -2.34
C ALA A 97 -10.83 -10.61 -1.80
N GLY A 98 -11.68 -9.65 -2.09
CA GLY A 98 -11.52 -8.27 -1.63
C GLY A 98 -10.46 -7.45 -2.37
N VAL A 99 -10.34 -6.22 -1.95
CA VAL A 99 -9.36 -5.24 -2.47
C VAL A 99 -7.93 -5.72 -2.21
N LEU A 100 -7.66 -6.30 -1.04
CA LEU A 100 -6.34 -6.81 -0.70
C LEU A 100 -5.92 -7.95 -1.65
N GLY A 101 -6.85 -8.83 -2.02
CA GLY A 101 -6.61 -9.85 -3.05
C GLY A 101 -6.37 -9.25 -4.43
N ALA A 102 -7.18 -8.28 -4.83
CA ALA A 102 -7.03 -7.59 -6.11
C ALA A 102 -5.68 -6.86 -6.24
N ILE A 103 -5.22 -6.21 -5.16
CA ILE A 103 -3.90 -5.56 -5.10
C ILE A 103 -2.76 -6.60 -5.16
N ALA A 104 -2.91 -7.75 -4.50
CA ALA A 104 -1.93 -8.84 -4.61
C ALA A 104 -1.80 -9.35 -6.05
N ILE A 105 -2.91 -9.47 -6.77
CA ILE A 105 -2.95 -9.84 -8.19
C ILE A 105 -2.30 -8.75 -9.05
N LEU A 106 -2.58 -7.48 -8.77
CA LEU A 106 -1.96 -6.35 -9.47
C LEU A 106 -0.43 -6.41 -9.35
N ARG A 107 0.12 -6.73 -8.17
CA ARG A 107 1.56 -6.91 -7.96
C ARG A 107 2.13 -8.07 -8.74
N ILE A 108 1.44 -9.21 -8.82
CA ILE A 108 1.92 -10.36 -9.61
C ILE A 108 2.06 -9.99 -11.08
N LYS A 109 1.15 -9.16 -11.59
CA LYS A 109 1.21 -8.64 -12.96
C LYS A 109 2.24 -7.52 -13.16
N ASN A 110 2.72 -6.90 -12.07
CA ASN A 110 3.69 -5.81 -12.04
C ASN A 110 4.73 -6.07 -10.93
N PRO A 111 5.69 -7.00 -11.13
CA PRO A 111 6.57 -7.49 -10.06
C PRO A 111 7.49 -6.42 -9.44
N HIS A 112 7.73 -5.30 -10.13
CA HIS A 112 8.48 -4.16 -9.59
C HIS A 112 7.74 -3.47 -8.44
N LEU A 113 6.38 -3.50 -8.45
CA LEU A 113 5.54 -2.79 -7.49
C LEU A 113 5.70 -3.35 -6.08
N LYS A 114 6.01 -2.48 -5.12
CA LYS A 114 5.95 -2.78 -3.69
C LYS A 114 4.57 -2.40 -3.14
N ILE A 115 4.02 -3.26 -2.29
CA ILE A 115 2.74 -3.03 -1.65
C ILE A 115 2.93 -2.97 -0.15
N GLY A 116 2.35 -1.96 0.47
CA GLY A 116 2.30 -1.79 1.91
C GLY A 116 0.89 -1.57 2.44
N ILE A 117 0.78 -1.65 3.74
CA ILE A 117 -0.42 -1.34 4.50
C ILE A 117 -0.16 -0.07 5.29
N SER A 118 -1.01 0.93 5.11
CA SER A 118 -1.05 2.11 5.96
C SER A 118 -2.03 1.90 7.11
N VAL A 119 -1.60 2.29 8.31
CA VAL A 119 -2.43 2.21 9.53
C VAL A 119 -2.65 3.62 10.05
N GLY A 120 -3.90 3.97 10.33
CA GLY A 120 -4.30 5.26 10.87
C GLY A 120 -4.99 6.17 9.85
N GLY A 121 -4.37 7.31 9.55
CA GLY A 121 -4.98 8.40 8.82
C GLY A 121 -5.76 9.36 9.73
N TRP A 122 -6.34 10.43 9.16
CA TRP A 122 -7.01 11.48 9.90
C TRP A 122 -8.09 10.97 10.86
N THR A 123 -8.98 10.10 10.41
CA THR A 123 -10.13 9.63 11.19
C THR A 123 -9.80 8.54 12.20
N ARG A 124 -8.64 7.87 12.07
CA ARG A 124 -8.27 6.66 12.83
C ARG A 124 -6.98 6.83 13.64
N SER A 125 -6.69 8.05 14.07
CA SER A 125 -5.51 8.34 14.90
C SER A 125 -5.82 8.33 16.40
N GLY A 126 -7.04 7.98 16.80
CA GLY A 126 -7.53 8.07 18.18
C GLY A 126 -6.82 7.15 19.16
N ASP A 127 -6.47 5.96 18.76
CA ASP A 127 -5.89 4.94 19.63
C ASP A 127 -4.35 4.89 19.61
N PHE A 128 -3.68 5.60 18.67
CA PHE A 128 -2.22 5.68 18.64
C PHE A 128 -1.57 6.11 19.96
N PRO A 129 -2.06 7.17 20.67
CA PRO A 129 -1.45 7.56 21.93
C PRO A 129 -1.46 6.43 22.97
N ALA A 130 -2.55 5.68 23.06
CA ALA A 130 -2.67 4.55 23.99
C ALA A 130 -1.74 3.38 23.60
N VAL A 131 -1.72 3.04 22.30
CA VAL A 131 -0.84 1.98 21.77
C VAL A 131 0.62 2.33 21.92
N ALA A 132 0.99 3.57 21.67
CA ALA A 132 2.38 4.03 21.73
C ALA A 132 2.90 4.23 23.15
N ALA A 133 2.04 4.43 24.14
CA ALA A 133 2.44 4.78 25.51
C ALA A 133 3.19 3.66 26.25
N SER A 134 2.84 2.37 26.03
CA SER A 134 3.47 1.27 26.75
C SER A 134 4.26 0.33 25.83
N GLU A 135 5.34 -0.26 26.36
CA GLU A 135 6.11 -1.27 25.62
C GLU A 135 5.24 -2.49 25.23
N THR A 136 4.30 -2.88 26.09
CA THR A 136 3.42 -4.04 25.86
C THR A 136 2.52 -3.80 24.66
N THR A 137 1.83 -2.67 24.59
CA THR A 137 0.90 -2.35 23.51
C THR A 137 1.65 -2.07 22.20
N ARG A 138 2.80 -1.36 22.26
CA ARG A 138 3.68 -1.16 21.08
C ARG A 138 4.12 -2.48 20.47
N ARG A 139 4.60 -3.43 21.30
CA ARG A 139 5.05 -4.74 20.82
C ARG A 139 3.90 -5.60 20.31
N ASN A 140 2.71 -5.51 20.93
CA ASN A 140 1.54 -6.20 20.43
C ASN A 140 1.17 -5.70 19.03
N PHE A 141 1.05 -4.40 18.86
CA PHE A 141 0.76 -3.79 17.56
C PHE A 141 1.82 -4.14 16.51
N ALA A 142 3.11 -3.97 16.85
CA ALA A 142 4.21 -4.28 15.93
C ALA A 142 4.16 -5.73 15.44
N LYS A 143 3.91 -6.69 16.33
CA LYS A 143 3.76 -8.11 15.96
C LYS A 143 2.56 -8.34 15.06
N ASN A 144 1.43 -7.72 15.37
CA ASN A 144 0.19 -7.92 14.64
C ASN A 144 0.29 -7.38 13.22
N ILE A 145 0.78 -6.14 13.03
CA ILE A 145 0.91 -5.56 11.69
C ILE A 145 1.97 -6.29 10.84
N VAL A 146 3.07 -6.72 11.45
CA VAL A 146 4.12 -7.46 10.74
C VAL A 146 3.64 -8.87 10.36
N LYS A 147 2.86 -9.54 11.21
CA LYS A 147 2.18 -10.79 10.83
C LYS A 147 1.23 -10.56 9.66
N PHE A 148 0.43 -9.49 9.71
CA PHE A 148 -0.55 -9.18 8.68
C PHE A 148 0.10 -9.07 7.30
N ILE A 149 1.12 -8.20 7.15
CA ILE A 149 1.86 -8.10 5.88
C ILE A 149 2.58 -9.39 5.50
N GLY A 150 3.07 -10.13 6.48
CA GLY A 150 3.74 -11.42 6.29
C GLY A 150 2.79 -12.50 5.75
N TYR A 151 1.53 -12.47 6.15
CA TYR A 151 0.48 -13.36 5.65
C TYR A 151 0.07 -12.98 4.22
N LEU A 152 -0.12 -11.70 3.93
CA LEU A 152 -0.45 -11.22 2.59
C LEU A 152 0.75 -11.29 1.62
N GLY A 153 1.96 -11.47 2.13
CA GLY A 153 3.20 -11.45 1.35
C GLY A 153 3.58 -10.04 0.87
N TYR A 154 3.10 -8.99 1.53
CA TYR A 154 3.34 -7.59 1.19
C TYR A 154 4.77 -7.15 1.54
N ASP A 155 5.13 -5.92 1.23
CA ASP A 155 6.53 -5.47 1.18
C ASP A 155 6.89 -4.48 2.28
N PHE A 156 5.90 -3.73 2.83
CA PHE A 156 6.17 -2.70 3.82
C PHE A 156 4.96 -2.36 4.70
N VAL A 157 5.24 -1.64 5.78
CA VAL A 157 4.26 -1.01 6.66
C VAL A 157 4.42 0.50 6.54
N ASP A 158 3.30 1.23 6.51
CA ASP A 158 3.21 2.67 6.59
C ASP A 158 2.44 3.08 7.85
N ILE A 159 2.93 4.06 8.60
CA ILE A 159 2.27 4.58 9.80
C ILE A 159 1.82 6.01 9.52
N ASP A 160 0.53 6.22 9.62
CA ASP A 160 -0.12 7.51 9.37
C ASP A 160 -0.81 8.01 10.66
N TRP A 161 -0.01 8.47 11.62
CA TRP A 161 -0.52 9.06 12.86
C TRP A 161 -0.67 10.57 12.72
N GLU A 162 -1.93 11.05 12.72
CA GLU A 162 -2.27 12.46 12.49
C GLU A 162 -2.86 13.13 13.73
N TYR A 163 -2.03 13.68 14.63
CA TYR A 163 -0.57 13.70 14.65
C TYR A 163 -0.06 13.38 16.06
N PRO A 164 1.16 12.88 16.24
CA PRO A 164 1.77 12.75 17.56
C PRO A 164 1.68 14.08 18.31
N THR A 165 1.28 14.06 19.57
CA THR A 165 1.03 15.20 20.47
C THR A 165 -0.18 16.09 20.12
N ALA A 166 -0.86 15.87 19.01
CA ALA A 166 -2.02 16.66 18.63
C ALA A 166 -3.21 16.36 19.57
N GLN A 167 -3.89 17.42 20.00
CA GLN A 167 -5.15 17.31 20.72
C GLN A 167 -6.26 17.75 19.78
N ARG A 168 -6.95 16.79 19.19
CA ARG A 168 -8.05 17.01 18.28
C ARG A 168 -9.29 16.28 18.79
N ALA A 169 -10.39 17.00 18.91
CA ALA A 169 -11.66 16.40 19.34
C ALA A 169 -12.19 15.45 18.24
N PRO A 170 -12.92 14.39 18.63
CA PRO A 170 -13.65 13.56 17.69
C PRO A 170 -14.67 14.38 16.89
N ASP A 171 -14.87 14.05 15.62
CA ASP A 171 -15.99 14.56 14.81
C ASP A 171 -16.98 13.42 14.55
N PRO A 172 -18.11 13.39 15.27
CA PRO A 172 -19.11 12.35 15.13
C PRO A 172 -20.04 12.53 13.90
N SER A 173 -19.75 13.49 13.02
CA SER A 173 -20.60 13.76 11.84
C SER A 173 -20.52 12.66 10.78
N GLY A 174 -19.49 11.80 10.81
CA GLY A 174 -19.40 10.57 10.04
C GLY A 174 -20.37 9.49 10.51
N SER A 175 -20.45 8.40 9.77
CA SER A 175 -21.31 7.25 10.11
C SER A 175 -20.53 5.93 9.96
N GLY A 176 -20.82 4.99 10.85
CA GLY A 176 -20.17 3.67 10.82
C GLY A 176 -18.67 3.74 11.06
N VAL A 177 -17.90 3.21 10.13
CA VAL A 177 -16.42 3.17 10.17
C VAL A 177 -15.75 4.52 9.84
N ASP A 178 -16.51 5.51 9.35
CA ASP A 178 -16.00 6.83 8.96
C ASP A 178 -16.14 7.87 10.09
N ILE A 179 -16.38 7.45 11.31
CA ILE A 179 -16.40 8.33 12.49
C ILE A 179 -14.96 8.77 12.78
N ASP A 180 -14.74 10.08 12.80
CA ASP A 180 -13.46 10.63 13.22
C ASP A 180 -13.30 10.51 14.74
N GLU A 181 -12.38 9.66 15.16
CA GLU A 181 -12.09 9.40 16.58
C GLU A 181 -11.34 10.55 17.28
N GLY A 182 -10.88 11.53 16.51
CA GLY A 182 -10.01 12.58 17.01
C GLY A 182 -8.57 12.10 17.22
N CYS A 183 -7.84 12.81 18.05
CA CYS A 183 -6.49 12.41 18.48
C CYS A 183 -6.24 12.98 19.87
N PRO A 184 -6.31 12.16 20.95
CA PRO A 184 -6.10 12.62 22.33
C PRO A 184 -4.61 12.65 22.69
N GLY A 185 -3.79 13.29 21.86
CA GLY A 185 -2.34 13.30 21.98
C GLY A 185 -1.82 13.97 23.25
N THR A 186 -0.63 13.57 23.67
CA THR A 186 0.10 14.10 24.82
C THR A 186 1.51 14.52 24.40
N PRO A 187 2.20 15.39 25.19
CA PRO A 187 3.59 15.78 24.86
C PRO A 187 4.56 14.61 24.78
N GLU A 188 4.30 13.53 25.50
CA GLU A 188 5.10 12.29 25.54
C GLU A 188 5.08 11.54 24.21
N ASP A 189 4.09 11.80 23.37
CA ASP A 189 3.95 11.13 22.06
C ASP A 189 5.11 11.45 21.10
N THR A 190 5.86 12.51 21.36
CA THR A 190 7.11 12.80 20.64
C THR A 190 8.09 11.61 20.74
N GLU A 191 8.32 11.10 21.95
CA GLU A 191 9.18 9.95 22.20
C GLU A 191 8.44 8.64 21.87
N HIS A 192 7.16 8.54 22.24
CA HIS A 192 6.34 7.33 22.01
C HIS A 192 6.25 6.98 20.54
N PHE A 193 6.16 7.96 19.64
CA PHE A 193 6.16 7.73 18.19
C PHE A 193 7.48 7.11 17.73
N THR A 194 8.61 7.64 18.17
CA THR A 194 9.93 7.06 17.87
C THR A 194 10.04 5.61 18.36
N LEU A 195 9.56 5.34 19.59
CA LEU A 195 9.58 3.99 20.17
C LEU A 195 8.62 3.03 19.46
N LEU A 196 7.47 3.50 18.99
CA LEU A 196 6.53 2.70 18.20
C LEU A 196 7.17 2.26 16.89
N LEU A 197 7.78 3.19 16.17
CA LEU A 197 8.47 2.90 14.90
C LEU A 197 9.64 1.92 15.10
N GLN A 198 10.40 2.06 16.21
CA GLN A 198 11.48 1.13 16.53
C GLN A 198 10.93 -0.28 16.79
N ALA A 199 9.82 -0.41 17.52
CA ALA A 199 9.21 -1.72 17.77
C ALA A 199 8.75 -2.39 16.47
N ILE A 200 8.17 -1.64 15.52
CA ILE A 200 7.78 -2.15 14.22
C ILE A 200 9.02 -2.56 13.41
N ARG A 201 10.08 -1.75 13.41
CA ARG A 201 11.34 -2.05 12.70
C ARG A 201 11.97 -3.35 13.20
N ASP A 202 12.00 -3.55 14.52
CA ASP A 202 12.55 -4.76 15.15
C ASP A 202 11.80 -6.02 14.67
N GLU A 203 10.47 -5.98 14.62
CA GLU A 203 9.65 -7.11 14.15
C GLU A 203 9.77 -7.31 12.62
N LEU A 204 9.85 -6.24 11.82
CA LEU A 204 10.11 -6.33 10.37
C LEU A 204 11.47 -6.95 10.08
N ASP A 205 12.49 -6.61 10.85
CA ASP A 205 13.83 -7.19 10.71
C ASP A 205 13.84 -8.68 11.10
N ALA A 206 13.06 -9.06 12.12
CA ALA A 206 12.90 -10.46 12.51
C ALA A 206 12.21 -11.26 11.41
N LEU A 207 11.11 -10.74 10.85
CA LEU A 207 10.41 -11.35 9.72
C LEU A 207 11.34 -11.43 8.48
N GLY A 208 12.11 -10.38 8.25
CA GLY A 208 13.08 -10.32 7.14
C GLY A 208 14.14 -11.39 7.21
N LYS A 209 14.70 -11.64 8.38
CA LYS A 209 15.64 -12.74 8.63
C LYS A 209 15.01 -14.11 8.37
N GLN A 210 13.75 -14.29 8.78
CA GLN A 210 13.02 -15.54 8.58
C GLN A 210 12.75 -15.81 7.09
N ASN A 211 12.38 -14.77 6.33
CA ASN A 211 11.95 -14.90 4.94
C ASN A 211 13.09 -14.61 3.94
N ASN A 212 14.28 -14.28 4.40
CA ASN A 212 15.40 -13.79 3.58
C ASN A 212 14.94 -12.64 2.64
N LYS A 213 14.22 -11.66 3.21
CA LYS A 213 13.62 -10.52 2.49
C LYS A 213 13.79 -9.26 3.34
N TYR A 214 14.02 -8.11 2.71
CA TYR A 214 13.93 -6.83 3.39
C TYR A 214 12.50 -6.29 3.32
N TYR A 215 11.96 -5.84 4.46
CA TYR A 215 10.67 -5.18 4.57
C TYR A 215 10.90 -3.71 4.91
N GLU A 216 10.27 -2.80 4.16
CA GLU A 216 10.40 -1.38 4.41
C GLU A 216 9.41 -0.91 5.49
N LEU A 217 9.72 0.22 6.10
CA LEU A 217 8.87 0.97 7.01
C LEU A 217 8.80 2.41 6.52
N SER A 218 7.60 2.92 6.30
CA SER A 218 7.37 4.33 5.99
C SER A 218 6.46 5.00 7.01
N VAL A 219 6.43 6.32 6.96
CA VAL A 219 5.56 7.15 7.78
C VAL A 219 4.96 8.27 6.93
N ALA A 220 3.71 8.63 7.18
CA ALA A 220 3.13 9.89 6.72
C ALA A 220 3.35 10.96 7.78
N MET A 221 3.77 12.15 7.36
CA MET A 221 4.19 13.22 8.27
C MET A 221 3.63 14.57 7.86
N SER A 222 3.22 15.36 8.85
CA SER A 222 2.77 16.73 8.63
C SER A 222 3.87 17.60 8.03
N ALA A 223 3.50 18.49 7.12
CA ALA A 223 4.36 19.56 6.61
C ALA A 223 4.21 20.89 7.39
N SER A 224 3.37 20.94 8.42
CA SER A 224 3.25 22.10 9.29
C SER A 224 4.43 22.20 10.27
N PRO A 225 5.19 23.30 10.31
CA PRO A 225 6.31 23.47 11.25
C PRO A 225 5.94 23.24 12.71
N ALA A 226 4.72 23.57 13.11
CA ALA A 226 4.23 23.35 14.46
C ALA A 226 4.13 21.85 14.82
N MET A 227 3.71 21.02 13.88
CA MET A 227 3.68 19.55 14.06
C MET A 227 5.06 18.95 13.85
N MET A 228 5.81 19.42 12.87
CA MET A 228 7.17 18.95 12.61
C MET A 228 8.10 19.12 13.82
N ALA A 229 7.93 20.22 14.59
CA ALA A 229 8.68 20.47 15.82
C ALA A 229 8.41 19.44 16.93
N LYS A 230 7.38 18.61 16.80
CA LYS A 230 7.00 17.56 17.75
C LYS A 230 7.59 16.19 17.40
N ILE A 231 8.38 16.08 16.35
CA ILE A 231 8.95 14.84 15.85
C ILE A 231 10.47 14.83 16.01
N GLU A 232 11.02 13.73 16.47
CA GLU A 232 12.47 13.50 16.59
C GLU A 232 13.05 13.01 15.24
N TYR A 233 13.04 13.89 14.20
CA TYR A 233 13.43 13.50 12.83
C TYR A 233 14.81 12.82 12.75
N ASP A 234 15.78 13.24 13.53
CA ASP A 234 17.13 12.64 13.53
C ASP A 234 17.19 11.23 14.11
N LYS A 235 16.16 10.82 14.87
CA LYS A 235 15.97 9.44 15.30
C LYS A 235 15.06 8.67 14.33
N VAL A 236 13.89 9.23 14.00
CA VAL A 236 12.90 8.60 13.10
C VAL A 236 13.52 8.25 11.76
N MET A 237 14.26 9.18 11.13
CA MET A 237 14.87 8.94 9.80
C MET A 237 15.98 7.88 9.79
N LYS A 238 16.46 7.44 10.96
CA LYS A 238 17.34 6.26 11.07
C LYS A 238 16.58 4.94 11.11
N ILE A 239 15.32 4.97 11.54
CA ILE A 239 14.46 3.81 11.72
C ILE A 239 13.68 3.49 10.43
N VAL A 240 13.12 4.54 9.80
CA VAL A 240 12.27 4.39 8.62
C VAL A 240 13.10 4.39 7.32
N ASP A 241 12.52 3.79 6.27
CA ASP A 241 13.09 3.76 4.94
C ASP A 241 12.74 5.02 4.14
N PHE A 242 11.56 5.59 4.39
CA PHE A 242 11.16 6.87 3.82
C PHE A 242 10.03 7.51 4.62
N ALA A 243 9.90 8.82 4.45
CA ALA A 243 8.85 9.64 5.05
C ALA A 243 8.06 10.36 3.96
N ASN A 244 6.77 10.11 3.94
CA ASN A 244 5.80 10.76 3.07
C ASN A 244 5.39 12.08 3.72
N MET A 245 5.99 13.19 3.28
CA MET A 245 5.62 14.51 3.76
C MET A 245 4.31 14.93 3.09
N MET A 246 3.25 15.06 3.85
CA MET A 246 1.92 15.48 3.39
C MET A 246 1.92 16.98 3.05
N THR A 247 2.65 17.36 2.00
CA THR A 247 2.76 18.74 1.53
C THR A 247 1.56 19.14 0.68
N TYR A 248 0.40 18.78 1.14
CA TYR A 248 -0.93 19.17 0.66
C TYR A 248 -1.81 19.48 1.88
N ASP A 249 -3.00 20.00 1.63
CA ASP A 249 -3.89 20.53 2.68
C ASP A 249 -3.19 21.60 3.55
N LEU A 250 -2.21 22.29 2.97
CA LEU A 250 -1.49 23.38 3.63
C LEU A 250 -2.39 24.59 3.87
N ASN A 251 -3.39 24.77 3.04
CA ASN A 251 -4.50 25.72 3.17
C ASN A 251 -5.78 25.06 2.66
N GLY A 252 -6.92 25.45 3.20
CA GLY A 252 -8.18 24.85 2.77
C GLY A 252 -9.38 25.74 3.10
N ALA A 253 -10.56 25.24 2.75
CA ALA A 253 -11.82 25.96 2.88
C ALA A 253 -12.18 26.37 4.32
N TRP A 254 -11.49 25.88 5.32
CA TRP A 254 -11.60 26.35 6.73
C TRP A 254 -11.06 27.76 6.93
N ASN A 255 -10.21 28.26 6.03
CA ASN A 255 -9.68 29.63 6.06
C ASN A 255 -10.68 30.63 5.47
N ALA A 256 -10.73 31.82 6.03
CA ALA A 256 -11.53 32.95 5.50
C ALA A 256 -10.80 33.71 4.37
N TYR A 257 -9.82 33.08 3.75
CA TYR A 257 -9.05 33.61 2.63
C TYR A 257 -8.63 32.47 1.68
N THR A 258 -8.44 32.80 0.42
CA THR A 258 -7.95 31.87 -0.60
C THR A 258 -6.43 31.73 -0.51
N ALA A 259 -5.93 30.52 -0.70
CA ALA A 259 -4.50 30.25 -0.81
C ALA A 259 -4.26 28.90 -1.53
N HIS A 260 -3.04 28.64 -1.94
CA HIS A 260 -2.66 27.34 -2.50
C HIS A 260 -2.60 26.27 -1.40
N HIS A 261 -3.23 25.11 -1.63
CA HIS A 261 -3.16 24.03 -0.65
C HIS A 261 -1.96 23.10 -0.85
N THR A 262 -1.21 23.23 -1.96
CA THR A 262 -0.09 22.32 -2.27
C THR A 262 1.01 23.02 -3.10
N ALA A 263 1.29 24.30 -2.79
CA ALA A 263 2.31 25.10 -3.46
C ALA A 263 3.72 24.54 -3.31
N LEU A 264 4.54 24.63 -4.37
CA LEU A 264 5.96 24.31 -4.28
C LEU A 264 6.72 25.35 -3.47
N TYR A 265 6.49 26.63 -3.73
CA TYR A 265 7.11 27.76 -3.01
C TYR A 265 6.05 28.64 -2.36
N THR A 266 6.45 29.36 -1.32
CA THR A 266 5.61 30.38 -0.72
C THR A 266 5.59 31.63 -1.62
N ASN A 267 4.40 32.07 -2.03
CA ASN A 267 4.22 33.37 -2.64
C ASN A 267 4.13 34.44 -1.52
N PRO A 268 5.05 35.42 -1.46
CA PRO A 268 5.16 36.35 -0.32
C PRO A 268 4.10 37.44 -0.27
N ALA A 269 3.15 37.49 -1.21
CA ALA A 269 2.15 38.55 -1.29
C ALA A 269 1.04 38.47 -0.22
N TYR A 270 1.03 37.44 0.63
CA TYR A 270 0.04 37.25 1.68
C TYR A 270 0.20 38.22 2.87
N ASP A 271 -0.89 38.46 3.61
CA ASP A 271 -0.86 39.20 4.87
C ASP A 271 -0.39 38.30 6.02
N SER A 272 0.87 38.37 6.39
CA SER A 272 1.48 37.53 7.42
C SER A 272 0.88 37.67 8.82
N ALA A 273 0.13 38.76 9.08
CA ALA A 273 -0.55 38.96 10.36
C ALA A 273 -1.91 38.25 10.43
N LYS A 274 -2.53 37.95 9.26
CA LYS A 274 -3.90 37.41 9.19
C LYS A 274 -3.96 36.02 8.52
N MET A 275 -2.99 35.70 7.66
CA MET A 275 -2.99 34.51 6.81
C MET A 275 -1.82 33.59 7.18
N LEU A 276 -1.81 33.10 8.43
CA LEU A 276 -0.67 32.38 9.00
C LEU A 276 -0.31 31.11 8.24
N GLU A 277 -1.29 30.39 7.69
CA GLU A 277 -1.06 29.15 6.94
C GLU A 277 -0.60 29.42 5.50
N ALA A 278 -0.79 30.64 4.96
CA ALA A 278 -0.36 30.99 3.61
C ALA A 278 1.18 30.96 3.41
N GLN A 279 1.94 30.90 4.50
CA GLN A 279 3.38 30.69 4.47
C GLN A 279 3.80 29.26 4.16
N TYR A 280 2.88 28.29 4.29
CA TYR A 280 3.21 26.89 4.11
C TYR A 280 3.36 26.53 2.63
N SER A 281 4.40 25.78 2.32
CA SER A 281 4.72 25.26 0.99
C SER A 281 5.63 24.04 1.13
N VAL A 282 5.83 23.30 0.04
CA VAL A 282 6.83 22.23 -0.02
C VAL A 282 8.21 22.75 0.40
N ASP A 283 8.66 23.86 -0.19
CA ASP A 283 9.98 24.43 0.10
C ASP A 283 10.11 24.91 1.56
N ALA A 284 9.05 25.50 2.12
CA ALA A 284 9.04 25.86 3.53
C ALA A 284 9.21 24.65 4.46
N CYS A 285 8.56 23.53 4.14
CA CYS A 285 8.71 22.27 4.84
C CYS A 285 10.17 21.75 4.78
N ILE A 286 10.74 21.69 3.59
CA ILE A 286 12.12 21.21 3.39
C ILE A 286 13.14 22.15 4.04
N ASN A 287 12.97 23.46 3.91
CA ASN A 287 13.84 24.46 4.56
C ASN A 287 13.80 24.37 6.08
N TYR A 288 12.64 24.04 6.67
CA TYR A 288 12.55 23.76 8.11
C TYR A 288 13.44 22.58 8.48
N LEU A 289 13.38 21.48 7.75
CA LEU A 289 14.23 20.29 7.97
C LEU A 289 15.72 20.62 7.78
N GLU A 290 16.07 21.31 6.70
CA GLU A 290 17.46 21.72 6.41
C GLU A 290 18.02 22.61 7.51
N THR A 291 17.25 23.58 7.97
CA THR A 291 17.66 24.53 9.01
C THR A 291 17.77 23.86 10.38
N THR A 292 16.82 22.98 10.72
CA THR A 292 16.74 22.36 12.05
C THR A 292 17.70 21.18 12.19
N TYR A 293 17.80 20.34 11.16
CA TYR A 293 18.52 19.05 11.23
C TYR A 293 19.79 18.99 10.39
N GLY A 294 19.89 19.78 9.30
CA GLY A 294 21.07 19.80 8.43
C GLY A 294 21.44 18.39 7.94
N ASN A 295 22.68 17.98 8.13
CA ASN A 295 23.18 16.68 7.72
C ASN A 295 22.88 15.52 8.72
N ARG A 296 22.07 15.76 9.74
CA ARG A 296 21.67 14.73 10.72
C ARG A 296 20.61 13.76 10.17
N ILE A 297 19.94 14.13 9.06
CA ILE A 297 18.96 13.30 8.37
C ILE A 297 19.36 13.05 6.91
N ASP A 298 18.85 11.97 6.35
CA ASP A 298 19.04 11.60 4.94
C ASP A 298 17.86 12.10 4.10
N TYR A 299 18.05 13.15 3.31
CA TYR A 299 17.01 13.73 2.48
C TYR A 299 16.55 12.82 1.34
N SER A 300 17.34 11.85 0.93
CA SER A 300 16.92 10.84 -0.06
C SER A 300 15.79 9.92 0.44
N LYS A 301 15.45 10.01 1.72
CA LYS A 301 14.31 9.34 2.34
C LYS A 301 13.05 10.22 2.40
N ILE A 302 13.13 11.51 2.07
CA ILE A 302 11.99 12.43 2.09
C ILE A 302 11.25 12.36 0.77
N VAL A 303 9.95 12.07 0.82
CA VAL A 303 9.04 12.00 -0.33
C VAL A 303 8.00 13.10 -0.17
N ILE A 304 7.84 13.99 -1.16
CA ILE A 304 6.94 15.16 -1.06
C ILE A 304 5.59 14.93 -1.74
N GLY A 305 4.56 15.59 -1.22
CA GLY A 305 3.17 15.38 -1.59
C GLY A 305 2.73 16.05 -2.88
N VAL A 306 1.84 15.35 -3.59
CA VAL A 306 1.10 15.78 -4.76
C VAL A 306 -0.38 15.56 -4.50
N ALA A 307 -1.22 16.54 -4.85
CA ALA A 307 -2.66 16.51 -4.59
C ALA A 307 -3.46 16.46 -5.90
N PRO A 308 -3.89 15.28 -6.36
CA PRO A 308 -4.82 15.15 -7.48
C PRO A 308 -6.28 15.42 -7.03
N TYR A 309 -6.48 16.44 -6.21
CA TYR A 309 -7.79 16.87 -5.73
C TYR A 309 -7.78 18.36 -5.39
N THR A 310 -8.97 18.96 -5.39
CA THR A 310 -9.12 20.38 -5.12
C THR A 310 -9.37 20.69 -3.65
N ARG A 311 -9.01 21.92 -3.23
CA ARG A 311 -9.64 22.66 -2.14
C ARG A 311 -10.30 23.89 -2.74
N GLY A 312 -11.52 24.21 -2.29
CA GLY A 312 -12.32 25.24 -2.96
C GLY A 312 -13.07 26.17 -2.02
N TRP A 313 -13.19 27.44 -2.42
CA TRP A 313 -13.91 28.50 -1.72
C TRP A 313 -14.92 29.17 -2.63
N GLY A 314 -16.06 29.54 -2.05
CA GLY A 314 -17.03 30.46 -2.62
C GLY A 314 -17.04 31.79 -1.87
N GLY A 315 -17.80 32.77 -2.39
CA GLY A 315 -17.86 34.11 -1.81
C GLY A 315 -16.52 34.85 -1.80
N VAL A 316 -15.67 34.55 -2.78
CA VAL A 316 -14.35 35.17 -2.94
C VAL A 316 -14.53 36.60 -3.41
N LEU A 317 -14.02 37.57 -2.64
CA LEU A 317 -14.07 38.99 -2.97
C LEU A 317 -12.93 39.37 -3.94
N SER A 318 -13.03 40.55 -4.53
CA SER A 318 -12.01 41.05 -5.48
C SER A 318 -10.80 41.73 -4.82
N ASP A 319 -10.62 41.51 -3.50
CA ASP A 319 -9.60 42.13 -2.66
C ASP A 319 -8.30 41.28 -2.54
N GLY A 320 -8.07 40.40 -3.51
CA GLY A 320 -6.85 39.59 -3.53
C GLY A 320 -5.57 40.43 -3.48
N LEU A 321 -4.61 39.98 -2.68
CA LEU A 321 -3.41 40.78 -2.38
C LEU A 321 -2.33 40.69 -3.46
N ASP A 322 -2.39 39.69 -4.34
CA ASP A 322 -1.45 39.52 -5.45
C ASP A 322 -2.06 39.98 -6.77
N SER A 323 -1.62 41.13 -7.29
CA SER A 323 -2.10 41.68 -8.55
C SER A 323 -1.76 40.82 -9.78
N ASN A 324 -0.76 39.96 -9.70
CA ASN A 324 -0.37 39.05 -10.78
C ASN A 324 -1.18 37.75 -10.76
N ASN A 325 -1.76 37.41 -9.59
CA ASN A 325 -2.54 36.21 -9.38
C ASN A 325 -3.94 36.57 -8.84
N PRO A 326 -4.88 36.98 -9.72
CA PRO A 326 -6.20 37.44 -9.29
C PRO A 326 -6.95 36.37 -8.52
N GLY A 327 -7.60 36.77 -7.41
CA GLY A 327 -8.32 35.88 -6.51
C GLY A 327 -7.45 35.18 -5.47
N LEU A 328 -6.11 35.28 -5.56
CA LEU A 328 -5.21 34.75 -4.55
C LEU A 328 -5.09 35.71 -3.35
N TYR A 329 -5.13 35.12 -2.14
CA TYR A 329 -5.13 35.85 -0.87
C TYR A 329 -6.30 36.87 -0.76
N ALA A 330 -7.43 36.49 -1.35
CA ALA A 330 -8.67 37.24 -1.26
C ALA A 330 -9.51 36.75 -0.08
N THR A 331 -10.29 37.65 0.50
CA THR A 331 -11.30 37.27 1.49
C THR A 331 -12.31 36.30 0.87
N ALA A 332 -12.63 35.22 1.56
CA ALA A 332 -13.52 34.17 1.10
C ALA A 332 -14.44 33.67 2.21
N THR A 333 -15.55 33.03 1.85
CA THR A 333 -16.47 32.40 2.80
C THR A 333 -15.94 31.01 3.16
N PRO A 334 -15.60 30.75 4.44
CA PRO A 334 -15.16 29.43 4.86
C PRO A 334 -16.23 28.37 4.64
N ASN A 335 -15.81 27.14 4.34
CA ASN A 335 -16.66 25.95 4.24
C ASN A 335 -17.90 26.15 3.37
N SER A 336 -17.75 26.83 2.23
CA SER A 336 -18.84 27.29 1.39
C SER A 336 -19.16 26.40 0.19
N ILE A 337 -18.27 25.50 -0.19
CA ILE A 337 -18.43 24.59 -1.32
C ILE A 337 -18.61 23.16 -0.83
N ARG A 338 -19.80 22.60 -1.11
CA ARG A 338 -20.09 21.19 -0.78
C ARG A 338 -19.40 20.26 -1.77
N ALA A 339 -18.60 19.35 -1.25
CA ALA A 339 -17.94 18.28 -1.98
C ALA A 339 -18.88 17.07 -2.17
N PRO A 340 -18.56 16.12 -3.07
CA PRO A 340 -19.36 14.91 -3.32
C PRO A 340 -19.52 14.01 -2.09
N ASP A 341 -18.56 13.98 -1.18
CA ASP A 341 -18.60 13.27 0.09
C ASP A 341 -19.52 13.93 1.15
N GLY A 342 -20.08 15.08 0.82
CA GLY A 342 -20.97 15.83 1.70
C GLY A 342 -20.28 16.86 2.60
N THR A 343 -18.95 16.87 2.67
CA THR A 343 -18.18 17.91 3.38
C THR A 343 -18.32 19.27 2.68
N THR A 344 -17.89 20.32 3.36
CA THR A 344 -17.91 21.69 2.81
C THR A 344 -16.50 22.19 2.46
N SER A 345 -15.59 21.26 2.17
CA SER A 345 -14.17 21.50 1.92
C SER A 345 -13.84 21.92 0.49
N GLY A 346 -14.79 21.82 -0.45
CA GLY A 346 -14.53 22.01 -1.88
C GLY A 346 -13.57 20.96 -2.46
N THR A 347 -13.60 19.75 -1.91
CA THR A 347 -12.75 18.63 -2.34
C THR A 347 -13.39 17.85 -3.48
N PHE A 348 -12.77 17.89 -4.64
CA PHE A 348 -13.16 17.13 -5.84
C PHE A 348 -11.94 16.47 -6.43
N GLY A 349 -12.09 15.26 -6.97
CA GLY A 349 -11.00 14.60 -7.67
C GLY A 349 -10.58 15.35 -8.93
N PHE A 350 -9.33 15.22 -9.32
CA PHE A 350 -8.79 15.86 -10.53
C PHE A 350 -9.59 15.48 -11.79
N TRP A 351 -10.10 14.26 -11.86
CA TRP A 351 -10.96 13.79 -12.95
C TRP A 351 -12.28 14.59 -13.09
N GLN A 352 -12.74 15.26 -12.01
CA GLN A 352 -13.94 16.11 -12.02
C GLN A 352 -13.66 17.56 -12.42
N LEU A 353 -12.37 17.93 -12.60
CA LEU A 353 -11.95 19.31 -12.82
C LEU A 353 -12.61 19.95 -14.05
N SER A 354 -12.83 19.19 -15.11
CA SER A 354 -13.48 19.69 -16.32
C SER A 354 -14.96 20.09 -16.05
N GLU A 355 -15.68 19.29 -15.28
CA GLU A 355 -17.05 19.58 -14.87
C GLU A 355 -17.12 20.78 -13.91
N LEU A 356 -16.17 20.86 -12.96
CA LEU A 356 -16.06 21.99 -12.03
C LEU A 356 -15.84 23.30 -12.78
N LYS A 357 -14.97 23.32 -13.80
CA LYS A 357 -14.73 24.51 -14.64
C LYS A 357 -16.01 24.99 -15.29
N GLN A 358 -16.84 24.08 -15.80
CA GLN A 358 -18.13 24.43 -16.41
C GLN A 358 -19.15 24.89 -15.36
N GLN A 359 -19.28 24.14 -14.25
CA GLN A 359 -20.25 24.40 -13.20
C GLN A 359 -20.04 25.78 -12.53
N TYR A 360 -18.80 26.11 -12.21
CA TYR A 360 -18.43 27.33 -11.49
C TYR A 360 -17.86 28.43 -12.39
N GLY A 361 -17.81 28.22 -13.72
CA GLY A 361 -17.29 29.19 -14.70
C GLY A 361 -15.82 29.56 -14.48
N LEU A 362 -14.99 28.56 -14.12
CA LEU A 362 -13.59 28.78 -13.74
C LEU A 362 -12.68 28.94 -14.96
N SER A 363 -11.73 29.87 -14.86
CA SER A 363 -10.59 29.99 -15.76
C SER A 363 -9.31 29.46 -15.11
N ASP A 364 -8.39 28.99 -15.95
CA ASP A 364 -7.10 28.45 -15.53
C ASP A 364 -6.12 29.56 -15.21
N TYR A 365 -5.44 29.44 -14.08
CA TYR A 365 -4.36 30.30 -13.66
C TYR A 365 -3.17 29.48 -13.17
N TYR A 366 -2.01 30.09 -13.18
CA TYR A 366 -0.80 29.51 -12.64
C TYR A 366 0.04 30.57 -11.94
N ASP A 367 0.32 30.38 -10.67
CA ASP A 367 1.22 31.23 -9.91
C ASP A 367 2.67 30.82 -10.18
N GLU A 368 3.37 31.62 -11.00
CA GLU A 368 4.78 31.36 -11.35
C GLU A 368 5.72 31.52 -10.14
N THR A 369 5.34 32.30 -9.13
CA THR A 369 6.13 32.46 -7.90
C THR A 369 6.02 31.22 -7.02
N ALA A 370 4.79 30.73 -6.80
CA ALA A 370 4.52 29.55 -5.99
C ALA A 370 4.72 28.24 -6.75
N GLN A 371 4.84 28.27 -8.09
CA GLN A 371 4.82 27.11 -8.98
C GLN A 371 3.58 26.26 -8.71
N ALA A 372 2.40 26.87 -8.64
CA ALA A 372 1.14 26.25 -8.26
C ALA A 372 0.00 26.63 -9.21
N ALA A 373 -0.85 25.64 -9.50
CA ALA A 373 -2.05 25.83 -10.31
C ALA A 373 -3.25 26.22 -9.45
N TYR A 374 -4.14 27.05 -10.02
CA TYR A 374 -5.43 27.35 -9.43
C TYR A 374 -6.46 27.74 -10.50
N TYR A 375 -7.71 27.77 -10.12
CA TYR A 375 -8.86 27.99 -10.99
C TYR A 375 -9.77 29.02 -10.34
N TYR A 376 -10.09 30.09 -11.06
CA TYR A 376 -10.81 31.23 -10.47
C TYR A 376 -11.88 31.78 -11.39
N ASN A 377 -13.00 32.17 -10.78
CA ASN A 377 -14.08 32.94 -11.42
C ASN A 377 -14.30 34.26 -10.66
N PRO A 378 -13.80 35.41 -11.18
CA PRO A 378 -13.94 36.70 -10.51
C PRO A 378 -15.40 37.18 -10.40
N THR A 379 -16.26 36.80 -11.36
CA THR A 379 -17.68 37.22 -11.38
C THR A 379 -18.50 36.40 -10.41
N GLY A 380 -18.27 35.07 -10.35
CA GLY A 380 -18.98 34.17 -9.47
C GLY A 380 -18.40 34.12 -8.05
N GLY A 381 -17.16 34.59 -7.87
CA GLY A 381 -16.47 34.53 -6.58
C GLY A 381 -16.12 33.11 -6.17
N TYR A 382 -15.61 32.29 -7.09
CA TYR A 382 -15.21 30.89 -6.83
C TYR A 382 -13.72 30.71 -7.08
N PHE A 383 -13.02 30.08 -6.14
CA PHE A 383 -11.59 29.77 -6.23
C PHE A 383 -11.36 28.30 -5.86
N PHE A 384 -10.58 27.60 -6.69
CA PHE A 384 -10.15 26.22 -6.45
C PHE A 384 -8.65 26.08 -6.72
N THR A 385 -7.98 25.21 -5.99
CA THR A 385 -6.55 24.93 -6.18
C THR A 385 -6.30 23.43 -6.07
N CYS A 386 -5.40 22.90 -6.93
CA CYS A 386 -4.88 21.53 -6.90
C CYS A 386 -3.60 21.45 -7.72
N ASP A 387 -2.91 20.33 -7.69
CA ASP A 387 -1.82 20.07 -8.63
C ASP A 387 -2.34 19.85 -10.05
N ASN A 388 -1.53 20.23 -11.03
CA ASN A 388 -1.67 19.86 -12.44
C ASN A 388 -0.32 19.39 -12.98
N GLU A 389 -0.25 19.00 -14.25
CA GLU A 389 0.98 18.47 -14.86
C GLU A 389 2.16 19.46 -14.74
N LYS A 390 1.91 20.78 -14.83
CA LYS A 390 2.96 21.80 -14.73
C LYS A 390 3.52 21.91 -13.30
N SER A 391 2.66 21.95 -12.28
CA SER A 391 3.10 22.00 -10.88
C SER A 391 3.78 20.70 -10.44
N VAL A 392 3.29 19.54 -10.91
CA VAL A 392 3.91 18.24 -10.67
C VAL A 392 5.30 18.16 -11.31
N ALA A 393 5.46 18.66 -12.53
CA ALA A 393 6.79 18.75 -13.17
C ALA A 393 7.76 19.62 -12.37
N ALA A 394 7.29 20.74 -11.82
CA ALA A 394 8.09 21.60 -10.95
C ALA A 394 8.51 20.86 -9.66
N LYS A 395 7.57 20.15 -9.00
CA LYS A 395 7.86 19.31 -7.82
C LYS A 395 8.87 18.20 -8.13
N GLY A 396 8.74 17.49 -9.27
CA GLY A 396 9.70 16.47 -9.68
C GLY A 396 11.10 17.02 -9.95
N ASN A 397 11.21 18.23 -10.54
CA ASN A 397 12.48 18.92 -10.69
C ASN A 397 13.07 19.33 -9.33
N TYR A 398 12.25 19.79 -8.41
CA TYR A 398 12.66 20.12 -7.05
C TYR A 398 13.20 18.90 -6.30
N VAL A 399 12.53 17.73 -6.41
CA VAL A 399 13.03 16.46 -5.86
C VAL A 399 14.46 16.18 -6.33
N LYS A 400 14.73 16.34 -7.64
CA LYS A 400 16.07 16.11 -8.21
C LYS A 400 17.09 17.14 -7.72
N GLN A 401 16.70 18.41 -7.66
CA GLN A 401 17.59 19.50 -7.23
C GLN A 401 17.98 19.40 -5.77
N LYS A 402 17.05 19.00 -4.90
CA LYS A 402 17.25 18.87 -3.46
C LYS A 402 17.77 17.48 -3.05
N GLY A 403 17.86 16.53 -3.97
CA GLY A 403 18.26 15.15 -3.67
C GLY A 403 17.25 14.41 -2.80
N LEU A 404 15.94 14.69 -2.97
CA LEU A 404 14.87 14.06 -2.21
C LEU A 404 14.53 12.67 -2.76
N GLY A 405 13.77 11.90 -1.99
CA GLY A 405 13.43 10.51 -2.27
C GLY A 405 12.37 10.27 -3.33
N GLY A 406 11.53 11.26 -3.64
CA GLY A 406 10.47 11.07 -4.64
C GLY A 406 9.20 11.89 -4.40
N LEU A 407 8.11 11.40 -5.00
CA LEU A 407 6.77 11.99 -4.93
C LEU A 407 5.76 10.99 -4.36
N ILE A 408 4.76 11.50 -3.65
CA ILE A 408 3.62 10.74 -3.15
C ILE A 408 2.33 11.45 -3.52
N ALA A 409 1.26 10.71 -3.86
CA ALA A 409 -0.06 11.27 -4.10
C ALA A 409 -1.14 10.65 -3.19
N TRP A 410 -1.99 11.50 -2.67
CA TRP A 410 -3.27 11.20 -2.06
C TRP A 410 -4.38 11.61 -3.01
N MET A 411 -5.14 10.69 -3.62
CA MET A 411 -4.97 9.25 -3.77
C MET A 411 -5.37 8.81 -5.19
N ALA A 412 -5.20 7.55 -5.52
CA ALA A 412 -5.39 6.99 -6.86
C ALA A 412 -6.78 7.26 -7.46
N SER A 413 -7.87 7.11 -6.68
CA SER A 413 -9.24 7.32 -7.17
C SER A 413 -9.52 8.78 -7.55
N LEU A 414 -8.75 9.72 -7.00
CA LEU A 414 -8.86 11.15 -7.31
C LEU A 414 -8.15 11.54 -8.62
N ASP A 415 -7.25 10.66 -9.11
CA ASP A 415 -6.59 10.73 -10.43
C ASP A 415 -7.07 9.60 -11.34
N ALA A 416 -8.38 9.43 -11.49
CA ALA A 416 -8.97 8.27 -12.15
C ALA A 416 -8.48 8.01 -13.59
N GLU A 417 -8.00 9.04 -14.28
CA GLU A 417 -7.44 8.96 -15.64
C GLU A 417 -5.91 8.81 -15.67
N ASN A 418 -5.26 8.72 -14.50
CA ASN A 418 -3.81 8.60 -14.33
C ASN A 418 -2.99 9.76 -14.95
N ILE A 419 -3.56 10.96 -15.05
CA ILE A 419 -2.91 12.15 -15.62
C ILE A 419 -1.81 12.64 -14.68
N ILE A 420 -2.16 12.86 -13.43
CA ILE A 420 -1.21 13.32 -12.39
C ILE A 420 -0.17 12.23 -12.10
N THR A 421 -0.58 10.97 -12.01
CA THR A 421 0.33 9.82 -11.87
C THR A 421 1.35 9.76 -13.02
N THR A 422 0.91 10.01 -14.25
CA THR A 422 1.80 10.07 -15.43
C THR A 422 2.76 11.26 -15.35
N ALA A 423 2.29 12.41 -14.90
CA ALA A 423 3.13 13.59 -14.71
C ALA A 423 4.19 13.36 -13.62
N MET A 424 3.82 12.73 -12.49
CA MET A 424 4.75 12.32 -11.43
C MET A 424 5.84 11.42 -12.00
N PHE A 425 5.45 10.34 -12.68
CA PHE A 425 6.38 9.39 -13.28
C PHE A 425 7.33 10.08 -14.28
N ASN A 426 6.80 10.85 -15.21
CA ASN A 426 7.59 11.53 -16.23
C ASN A 426 8.57 12.54 -15.63
N SER A 427 8.15 13.25 -14.57
CA SER A 427 9.00 14.21 -13.88
C SER A 427 10.18 13.57 -13.15
N LEU A 428 10.01 12.37 -12.63
CA LEU A 428 11.04 11.62 -11.89
C LEU A 428 11.96 10.82 -12.82
N TYR A 429 11.41 10.09 -13.77
CA TYR A 429 12.14 9.08 -14.54
C TYR A 429 12.33 9.43 -16.02
N GLY A 430 11.48 10.33 -16.56
CA GLY A 430 11.40 10.56 -18.00
C GLY A 430 10.48 9.57 -18.71
N GLN A 431 10.05 9.93 -19.91
CA GLN A 431 9.17 9.09 -20.73
C GLN A 431 9.87 7.78 -21.12
N GLY A 432 9.13 6.69 -21.07
CA GLY A 432 9.60 5.38 -21.54
C GLY A 432 10.49 4.60 -20.55
N TYR A 433 10.72 5.12 -19.34
CA TYR A 433 11.39 4.36 -18.31
C TYR A 433 10.56 3.11 -17.93
N VAL A 434 11.23 1.99 -17.72
CA VAL A 434 10.59 0.74 -17.29
C VAL A 434 11.27 0.29 -16.00
N PHE A 435 10.47 0.08 -14.97
CA PHE A 435 10.97 -0.47 -13.72
C PHE A 435 11.45 -1.92 -13.93
N PRO A 436 12.61 -2.29 -13.39
CA PRO A 436 13.04 -3.68 -13.42
C PRO A 436 12.18 -4.53 -12.50
N ASP A 437 11.78 -5.71 -12.99
CA ASP A 437 11.03 -6.67 -12.19
C ASP A 437 11.85 -7.19 -11.01
N ARG A 438 11.17 -7.49 -9.91
CA ARG A 438 11.72 -8.14 -8.71
C ARG A 438 11.27 -9.60 -8.69
N ASP A 439 12.07 -10.45 -8.09
CA ASP A 439 11.64 -11.79 -7.74
C ASP A 439 10.63 -11.74 -6.60
N LEU A 440 9.40 -12.20 -6.87
CA LEU A 440 8.37 -12.33 -5.85
C LEU A 440 8.55 -13.64 -5.10
N ILE A 441 8.68 -13.56 -3.78
CA ILE A 441 8.86 -14.73 -2.92
C ILE A 441 7.50 -15.21 -2.44
N PHE A 442 7.18 -16.47 -2.75
CA PHE A 442 5.97 -17.15 -2.26
C PHE A 442 6.36 -18.34 -1.38
N THR A 443 5.79 -18.40 -0.18
CA THR A 443 5.99 -19.54 0.73
C THR A 443 5.12 -20.72 0.31
N ASN A 444 5.69 -21.92 0.33
CA ASN A 444 4.90 -23.14 0.15
C ASN A 444 3.98 -23.39 1.34
N VAL A 445 2.79 -23.95 1.07
CA VAL A 445 1.85 -24.40 2.09
C VAL A 445 2.30 -25.80 2.56
N LYS A 446 2.34 -26.05 3.87
CA LYS A 446 2.62 -27.39 4.39
C LYS A 446 1.52 -28.34 3.90
N SER A 447 1.88 -29.31 3.07
CA SER A 447 0.91 -30.19 2.43
C SER A 447 1.49 -31.57 2.15
N SER A 448 0.62 -32.57 2.06
CA SER A 448 0.97 -33.94 1.70
C SER A 448 -0.05 -34.53 0.71
N ALA A 449 0.32 -35.60 0.03
CA ALA A 449 -0.61 -36.43 -0.71
C ALA A 449 -0.69 -37.83 -0.10
N THR A 450 -1.91 -38.35 0.03
CA THR A 450 -2.18 -39.75 0.34
C THR A 450 -2.72 -40.45 -0.92
N ILE A 451 -2.22 -41.63 -1.23
CA ILE A 451 -2.56 -42.40 -2.43
C ILE A 451 -3.02 -43.80 -2.03
N LYS A 452 -4.09 -44.26 -2.68
CA LYS A 452 -4.55 -45.65 -2.64
C LYS A 452 -4.78 -46.15 -4.05
N ALA A 453 -4.26 -47.33 -4.39
CA ALA A 453 -4.61 -48.01 -5.64
C ALA A 453 -6.04 -48.57 -5.51
N ASN A 454 -6.80 -48.49 -6.61
CA ASN A 454 -8.10 -49.12 -6.80
C ASN A 454 -8.11 -49.89 -8.10
N ASP A 455 -9.23 -50.51 -8.48
CA ASP A 455 -9.30 -51.40 -9.64
C ASP A 455 -8.96 -50.74 -10.98
N PHE A 456 -9.01 -49.40 -11.06
CA PHE A 456 -8.89 -48.66 -12.31
C PHE A 456 -7.80 -47.56 -12.28
N GLY A 457 -7.20 -47.33 -11.13
CA GLY A 457 -6.22 -46.23 -10.96
C GLY A 457 -5.91 -45.93 -9.52
N TYR A 458 -5.98 -44.66 -9.15
CA TYR A 458 -5.58 -44.17 -7.81
C TYR A 458 -6.60 -43.20 -7.25
N ASP A 459 -6.96 -43.40 -5.97
CA ASP A 459 -7.61 -42.41 -5.13
C ASP A 459 -6.51 -41.56 -4.50
N ILE A 460 -6.54 -40.26 -4.76
CA ILE A 460 -5.54 -39.30 -4.31
C ILE A 460 -6.23 -38.27 -3.41
N THR A 461 -5.68 -38.09 -2.21
CA THR A 461 -6.11 -37.04 -1.28
C THR A 461 -4.98 -36.07 -1.03
N ILE A 462 -5.21 -34.80 -1.31
CA ILE A 462 -4.30 -33.70 -1.01
C ILE A 462 -4.71 -33.12 0.34
N ASN A 463 -3.78 -33.10 1.28
CA ASN A 463 -4.00 -32.58 2.63
C ASN A 463 -3.27 -31.25 2.81
N ASN A 464 -3.97 -30.26 3.32
CA ASN A 464 -3.38 -29.03 3.83
C ASN A 464 -3.05 -29.25 5.32
N LEU A 465 -1.76 -29.30 5.64
CA LEU A 465 -1.24 -29.59 6.99
C LEU A 465 -1.03 -28.32 7.84
N GLU A 466 -1.37 -27.15 7.31
CA GLU A 466 -1.34 -25.90 8.09
C GLU A 466 -2.45 -25.89 9.14
N THR A 467 -2.20 -25.14 10.22
CA THR A 467 -3.17 -24.93 11.30
C THR A 467 -3.64 -23.48 11.32
N LYS A 468 -4.88 -23.26 11.75
CA LYS A 468 -5.40 -21.92 12.06
C LYS A 468 -4.91 -21.51 13.44
N GLU A 469 -4.27 -20.38 13.55
CA GLU A 469 -3.65 -19.89 14.78
C GLU A 469 -4.22 -18.55 15.26
N GLU A 470 -4.78 -17.78 14.33
CA GLU A 470 -5.21 -16.42 14.63
C GLU A 470 -6.69 -16.37 15.08
N SER A 471 -6.96 -15.53 16.08
CA SER A 471 -8.31 -15.26 16.59
C SER A 471 -8.82 -13.86 16.24
N ASN A 472 -7.91 -12.88 16.09
CA ASN A 472 -8.24 -11.54 15.61
C ASN A 472 -8.78 -11.61 14.16
N THR A 473 -9.86 -10.90 13.84
CA THR A 473 -10.53 -10.99 12.54
C THR A 473 -9.59 -10.64 11.38
N ALA A 474 -8.87 -9.52 11.47
CA ALA A 474 -7.95 -9.09 10.40
C ALA A 474 -6.84 -10.13 10.17
N LEU A 475 -6.21 -10.61 11.24
CA LEU A 475 -5.15 -11.62 11.15
C LEU A 475 -5.66 -12.96 10.64
N LYS A 476 -6.87 -13.39 11.05
CA LYS A 476 -7.49 -14.63 10.61
C LYS A 476 -7.75 -14.67 9.11
N ASP A 477 -8.23 -13.55 8.54
CA ASP A 477 -8.48 -13.47 7.11
C ASP A 477 -7.18 -13.36 6.32
N ALA A 478 -6.21 -12.59 6.80
CA ALA A 478 -4.87 -12.52 6.21
C ALA A 478 -4.13 -13.89 6.27
N GLU A 479 -4.30 -14.66 7.33
CA GLU A 479 -3.72 -16.00 7.50
C GLU A 479 -4.12 -16.95 6.36
N LEU A 480 -5.36 -16.85 5.86
CA LEU A 480 -5.86 -17.68 4.77
C LEU A 480 -5.11 -17.41 3.44
N PHE A 481 -4.65 -16.18 3.20
CA PHE A 481 -3.81 -15.88 2.02
C PHE A 481 -2.53 -16.72 1.98
N LYS A 482 -1.89 -16.93 3.12
CA LYS A 482 -0.63 -17.69 3.21
C LYS A 482 -0.85 -19.18 3.28
N LYS A 483 -1.83 -19.61 4.08
CA LYS A 483 -1.97 -21.00 4.55
C LYS A 483 -2.94 -21.84 3.72
N SER A 484 -3.67 -21.29 2.75
CA SER A 484 -4.56 -22.05 1.87
C SER A 484 -3.83 -22.59 0.64
N ILE A 485 -4.22 -23.80 0.20
CA ILE A 485 -3.84 -24.32 -1.11
C ILE A 485 -4.82 -23.76 -2.14
N LEU A 486 -4.31 -23.01 -3.14
CA LEU A 486 -5.12 -22.30 -4.10
C LEU A 486 -4.87 -22.80 -5.51
N PHE A 487 -5.95 -23.02 -6.28
CA PHE A 487 -5.92 -23.37 -7.71
C PHE A 487 -4.79 -24.36 -8.03
N MET A 488 -4.76 -25.48 -7.29
CA MET A 488 -3.70 -26.46 -7.41
C MET A 488 -3.65 -27.10 -8.79
N LYS A 489 -2.44 -27.46 -9.21
CA LYS A 489 -2.16 -28.32 -10.35
C LYS A 489 -1.14 -29.37 -9.93
N LEU A 490 -1.35 -30.61 -10.30
CA LEU A 490 -0.55 -31.74 -9.83
C LEU A 490 0.19 -32.38 -10.99
N TYR A 491 1.43 -32.73 -10.78
CA TYR A 491 2.28 -33.46 -11.71
C TYR A 491 2.62 -34.81 -11.08
N ILE A 492 2.00 -35.88 -11.60
CA ILE A 492 2.15 -37.25 -11.11
C ILE A 492 3.15 -37.97 -12.01
N LYS A 493 4.26 -38.45 -11.42
CA LYS A 493 5.27 -39.23 -12.13
C LYS A 493 5.12 -40.69 -11.78
N SER A 494 5.01 -41.54 -12.82
CA SER A 494 4.99 -42.99 -12.73
C SER A 494 6.36 -43.55 -13.16
N LYS A 495 6.84 -44.60 -12.46
CA LYS A 495 8.08 -45.31 -12.79
C LYS A 495 7.91 -46.12 -14.09
N SER A 496 6.73 -46.68 -14.35
CA SER A 496 6.41 -47.46 -15.53
C SER A 496 6.16 -46.60 -16.78
N GLY A 497 5.97 -45.28 -16.59
CA GLY A 497 5.53 -44.39 -17.65
C GLY A 497 4.04 -44.49 -17.97
N ALA A 498 3.23 -45.00 -17.03
CA ALA A 498 1.78 -45.10 -17.16
C ALA A 498 1.13 -43.78 -17.54
N LYS A 499 0.09 -43.85 -18.40
CA LYS A 499 -0.69 -42.69 -18.80
C LYS A 499 -1.92 -42.54 -17.89
N PHE A 500 -2.17 -41.33 -17.50
CA PHE A 500 -3.27 -40.96 -16.62
C PHE A 500 -4.45 -40.38 -17.40
N SER A 501 -5.65 -40.64 -16.94
CA SER A 501 -6.89 -40.04 -17.41
C SER A 501 -7.83 -39.70 -16.26
N ALA A 502 -8.86 -38.88 -16.53
CA ALA A 502 -9.79 -38.47 -15.50
C ALA A 502 -10.61 -39.65 -14.98
N GLY A 503 -10.70 -39.74 -13.65
CA GLY A 503 -11.61 -40.62 -12.93
C GLY A 503 -12.85 -39.84 -12.45
N SER A 504 -13.16 -39.94 -11.17
CA SER A 504 -14.28 -39.20 -10.56
C SER A 504 -13.84 -37.79 -10.13
N MET A 505 -13.50 -36.93 -11.07
CA MET A 505 -13.14 -35.53 -10.76
C MET A 505 -13.72 -34.57 -11.83
N SER A 506 -14.02 -33.35 -11.41
CA SER A 506 -14.24 -32.24 -12.31
C SER A 506 -12.89 -31.57 -12.58
N GLY A 507 -12.46 -31.55 -13.84
CA GLY A 507 -11.17 -30.99 -14.22
C GLY A 507 -10.55 -31.70 -15.40
N THR A 508 -9.30 -31.41 -15.70
CA THR A 508 -8.57 -31.98 -16.82
C THR A 508 -7.42 -32.87 -16.36
N VAL A 509 -7.17 -33.94 -17.13
CA VAL A 509 -5.98 -34.76 -16.99
C VAL A 509 -5.32 -34.89 -18.37
N THR A 510 -4.06 -34.47 -18.45
CA THR A 510 -3.23 -34.60 -19.67
C THR A 510 -1.96 -35.38 -19.34
N ASN A 511 -1.25 -35.83 -20.38
CA ASN A 511 0.04 -36.49 -20.19
C ASN A 511 1.10 -35.72 -20.96
N GLU A 512 2.03 -35.12 -20.24
CA GLU A 512 3.02 -34.19 -20.77
C GLU A 512 4.39 -34.47 -20.15
N ASN A 513 5.43 -34.56 -20.95
CA ASN A 513 6.82 -34.72 -20.51
C ASN A 513 7.05 -35.85 -19.48
N GLY A 514 6.30 -36.98 -19.61
CA GLY A 514 6.40 -38.13 -18.70
C GLY A 514 5.65 -37.97 -17.37
N TYR A 515 4.79 -36.96 -17.25
CA TYR A 515 3.90 -36.77 -16.12
C TYR A 515 2.42 -36.90 -16.50
N GLY A 516 1.61 -37.44 -15.61
CA GLY A 516 0.18 -37.19 -15.60
C GLY A 516 -0.08 -35.83 -14.97
N VAL A 517 -0.61 -34.90 -15.74
CA VAL A 517 -0.88 -33.52 -15.27
C VAL A 517 -2.36 -33.38 -14.95
N VAL A 518 -2.68 -33.16 -13.70
CA VAL A 518 -4.04 -33.06 -13.17
C VAL A 518 -4.34 -31.63 -12.78
N ASP A 519 -5.36 -31.01 -13.38
CA ASP A 519 -5.87 -29.70 -13.02
C ASP A 519 -7.33 -29.83 -12.55
N PRO A 520 -7.59 -29.93 -11.25
CA PRO A 520 -8.94 -30.09 -10.69
C PRO A 520 -9.67 -28.74 -10.48
N SER A 521 -9.10 -27.62 -10.88
CA SER A 521 -9.57 -26.27 -10.53
C SER A 521 -10.91 -25.85 -11.15
N SER A 522 -11.55 -26.70 -11.99
CA SER A 522 -12.96 -26.53 -12.33
C SER A 522 -13.91 -26.94 -11.21
N ASN A 523 -13.44 -27.67 -10.20
CA ASN A 523 -14.20 -28.00 -8.99
C ASN A 523 -14.03 -26.90 -7.95
N TYR A 524 -15.13 -26.53 -7.28
CA TYR A 524 -15.15 -25.50 -6.24
C TYR A 524 -14.18 -25.81 -5.09
N ASP A 525 -14.24 -27.05 -4.55
CA ASP A 525 -13.43 -27.45 -3.41
C ASP A 525 -11.93 -27.55 -3.72
N ALA A 526 -11.58 -27.76 -5.00
CA ALA A 526 -10.19 -27.79 -5.46
C ALA A 526 -9.57 -26.40 -5.66
N LYS A 527 -10.40 -25.35 -5.77
CA LYS A 527 -9.91 -23.97 -5.91
C LYS A 527 -9.33 -23.43 -4.61
N ASN A 528 -9.78 -23.94 -3.47
CA ASN A 528 -9.36 -23.51 -2.16
C ASN A 528 -9.43 -24.65 -1.16
N VAL A 529 -8.27 -25.18 -0.74
CA VAL A 529 -8.20 -26.12 0.38
C VAL A 529 -7.67 -25.38 1.61
N ALA A 530 -8.58 -25.07 2.54
CA ALA A 530 -8.29 -24.31 3.75
C ALA A 530 -7.32 -25.06 4.69
N PRO A 531 -6.64 -24.38 5.63
CA PRO A 531 -5.81 -25.00 6.65
C PRO A 531 -6.55 -26.12 7.41
N GLY A 532 -5.92 -27.29 7.51
CA GLY A 532 -6.50 -28.52 8.11
C GLY A 532 -7.49 -29.26 7.22
N GLY A 533 -7.81 -28.73 6.04
CA GLY A 533 -8.72 -29.34 5.07
C GLY A 533 -8.02 -30.33 4.12
N SER A 534 -8.84 -31.02 3.31
CA SER A 534 -8.34 -31.92 2.28
C SER A 534 -9.25 -31.88 1.05
N TYR A 535 -8.70 -32.28 -0.10
CA TYR A 535 -9.43 -32.50 -1.34
C TYR A 535 -9.07 -33.87 -1.92
N SER A 536 -10.09 -34.68 -2.25
CA SER A 536 -9.92 -36.05 -2.77
C SER A 536 -10.51 -36.18 -4.18
N PHE A 537 -9.82 -36.95 -5.03
CA PHE A 537 -10.24 -37.25 -6.38
C PHE A 537 -9.64 -38.57 -6.86
N THR A 538 -10.17 -39.12 -7.95
CA THR A 538 -9.66 -40.35 -8.55
C THR A 538 -9.10 -40.08 -9.96
N VAL A 539 -7.94 -40.65 -10.27
CA VAL A 539 -7.38 -40.72 -11.61
C VAL A 539 -7.36 -42.18 -12.06
N ARG A 540 -7.54 -42.40 -13.36
CA ARG A 540 -7.39 -43.72 -14.01
C ARG A 540 -6.02 -43.86 -14.63
N VAL A 541 -5.53 -45.09 -14.77
CA VAL A 541 -4.27 -45.41 -15.47
C VAL A 541 -4.51 -46.48 -16.52
N ASP A 542 -3.63 -46.53 -17.53
CA ASP A 542 -3.67 -47.47 -18.63
C ASP A 542 -2.96 -48.81 -18.36
N ASN A 543 -2.37 -48.96 -17.16
CA ASN A 543 -1.74 -50.20 -16.68
C ASN A 543 -2.42 -50.68 -15.39
N THR A 544 -1.91 -51.80 -14.81
CA THR A 544 -2.36 -52.28 -13.50
C THR A 544 -1.92 -51.32 -12.39
N PRO A 545 -2.85 -50.72 -11.63
CA PRO A 545 -2.50 -49.75 -10.58
C PRO A 545 -1.66 -50.40 -9.47
N SER A 546 -0.54 -49.77 -9.11
CA SER A 546 0.31 -50.13 -7.98
C SER A 546 0.87 -48.87 -7.34
N ILE A 547 0.79 -48.76 -6.00
CA ILE A 547 1.37 -47.64 -5.27
C ILE A 547 2.88 -47.52 -5.51
N ASP A 548 3.56 -48.66 -5.66
CA ASP A 548 4.99 -48.75 -5.93
C ASP A 548 5.38 -48.14 -7.28
N ASP A 549 4.43 -47.99 -8.20
CA ASP A 549 4.64 -47.35 -9.51
C ASP A 549 4.68 -45.83 -9.41
N ILE A 550 4.08 -45.22 -8.43
CA ILE A 550 4.12 -43.76 -8.26
C ILE A 550 5.48 -43.34 -7.72
N GLU A 551 6.24 -42.60 -8.55
CA GLU A 551 7.55 -42.06 -8.20
C GLU A 551 7.40 -40.80 -7.35
N SER A 552 6.57 -39.85 -7.80
CA SER A 552 6.35 -38.58 -7.08
C SER A 552 5.03 -37.90 -7.49
N ILE A 553 4.52 -37.05 -6.58
CA ILE A 553 3.51 -36.03 -6.88
C ILE A 553 4.11 -34.68 -6.53
N THR A 554 4.18 -33.80 -7.53
CA THR A 554 4.54 -32.39 -7.35
C THR A 554 3.27 -31.55 -7.49
N MET A 555 3.04 -30.66 -6.55
CA MET A 555 1.95 -29.69 -6.57
C MET A 555 2.50 -28.31 -6.92
N THR A 556 1.81 -27.65 -7.82
CA THR A 556 1.95 -26.21 -8.07
C THR A 556 0.66 -25.50 -7.70
N GLN A 557 0.76 -24.20 -7.44
CA GLN A 557 -0.37 -23.37 -7.05
C GLN A 557 -0.38 -22.07 -7.84
N ARG A 558 -1.56 -21.49 -7.98
CA ARG A 558 -1.82 -20.17 -8.61
C ARG A 558 -2.71 -19.38 -7.68
N ILE A 559 -2.69 -18.05 -7.78
CA ILE A 559 -3.66 -17.19 -7.05
C ILE A 559 -5.00 -17.17 -7.79
N LEU A 560 -4.95 -17.13 -9.13
CA LEU A 560 -6.12 -17.29 -10.02
C LEU A 560 -5.82 -18.38 -11.05
N GLN A 561 -6.88 -18.98 -11.59
CA GLN A 561 -6.74 -20.00 -12.63
C GLN A 561 -6.02 -19.48 -13.89
N SER A 562 -6.20 -18.19 -14.21
CA SER A 562 -5.59 -17.51 -15.36
C SER A 562 -4.14 -17.06 -15.16
N LEU A 563 -3.60 -17.14 -13.93
CA LEU A 563 -2.24 -16.72 -13.62
C LEU A 563 -1.24 -17.87 -13.73
N SER A 564 0.03 -17.51 -13.89
CA SER A 564 1.14 -18.46 -13.85
C SER A 564 1.25 -19.16 -12.50
N GLU A 565 1.81 -20.36 -12.52
CA GLU A 565 2.11 -21.13 -11.31
C GLU A 565 3.17 -20.40 -10.48
N ILE A 566 2.86 -20.13 -9.20
CA ILE A 566 3.71 -19.32 -8.31
C ILE A 566 4.43 -20.11 -7.24
N LYS A 567 3.98 -21.36 -6.98
CA LYS A 567 4.56 -22.24 -5.94
C LYS A 567 4.72 -23.63 -6.53
N LYS A 568 5.80 -24.31 -6.17
CA LYS A 568 6.06 -25.68 -6.59
C LYS A 568 6.69 -26.48 -5.46
N GLN A 569 6.12 -27.63 -5.12
CA GLN A 569 6.65 -28.51 -4.09
C GLN A 569 6.33 -29.97 -4.33
N VAL A 570 7.23 -30.88 -3.92
CA VAL A 570 6.96 -32.32 -3.87
C VAL A 570 6.14 -32.60 -2.63
N ILE A 571 4.99 -33.26 -2.80
CA ILE A 571 4.05 -33.62 -1.72
C ILE A 571 3.89 -35.12 -1.51
N TYR A 572 4.54 -35.93 -2.35
CA TYR A 572 4.66 -37.39 -2.25
C TYR A 572 5.91 -37.87 -3.00
N PRO A 573 6.71 -38.84 -2.47
CA PRO A 573 6.73 -39.22 -1.06
C PRO A 573 7.23 -38.07 -0.18
N GLN A 574 6.92 -38.13 1.10
CA GLN A 574 7.42 -37.19 2.13
C GLN A 574 8.42 -37.89 3.01
#